data_ae9b135544fc70b4459da0cb90912d45
#
_entry.id   ae9b135544fc70b4459da0cb90912d45
#
_cell.length_a   1.000
_cell.length_b   1.000
_cell.length_c   1.000
_cell.angle_alpha   90.00
_cell.angle_beta   90.00
_cell.angle_gamma   90.00
#
_symmetry.space_group_name_H-M   'P 1'
#
loop_
_entity.id
_entity.type
_entity.pdbx_description
1 polymer ?
#
loop_
_entity_poly.entity_id
_entity_poly.type
_entity_poly.pdbx_seq_one_letter_code
_entity_poly.pdbx_strand_id
1 'polypeptide(L)'
;MSTLVSTRRLAIPACGVFAVLAAVTWQNAVAQSRFPIRNIQVDVAPLRANAGDPTASWVQQGLPDQLTQALAGRMTPRGGTLVVRIDSLTLGPRKHSWAMDNISGVATIGGMQWPLRATTRYQVSAIDQTMVEESNRQRVTQLLQALSYWLARDL
;
A
#
# COMPACT_ATOMS: atom_id res chain seq x y z
N MET A 1 21.50 0.20 91.99
CA MET A 1 21.45 -0.86 91.02
C MET A 1 21.19 -0.22 89.67
N SER A 2 22.24 -0.01 88.90
CA SER A 2 22.22 0.74 87.65
C SER A 2 22.33 -0.18 86.50
N THR A 3 21.39 -0.15 85.59
CA THR A 3 21.46 -0.93 84.32
C THR A 3 21.63 0.04 83.14
N LEU A 4 22.80 -0.01 82.57
CA LEU A 4 23.21 0.70 81.35
C LEU A 4 22.52 0.06 80.13
N VAL A 5 21.74 0.79 79.39
CA VAL A 5 21.20 0.40 78.08
C VAL A 5 22.09 1.01 77.00
N SER A 6 22.81 0.14 76.35
CA SER A 6 23.68 0.47 75.22
C SER A 6 22.87 0.62 73.95
N THR A 7 22.78 1.84 73.42
CA THR A 7 22.12 2.14 72.16
C THR A 7 23.13 1.95 71.00
N ARG A 8 23.04 0.82 70.31
CA ARG A 8 23.76 0.59 69.04
C ARG A 8 23.06 1.38 67.93
N ARG A 9 23.75 2.39 67.43
CA ARG A 9 23.36 3.10 66.18
C ARG A 9 23.69 2.17 65.00
N LEU A 10 22.65 1.70 64.31
CA LEU A 10 22.77 1.06 63.00
C LEU A 10 22.93 2.16 61.93
N ALA A 11 24.13 2.16 61.33
CA ALA A 11 24.40 2.97 60.15
C ALA A 11 23.73 2.28 58.92
N ILE A 12 22.80 2.97 58.33
CA ILE A 12 22.17 2.53 57.05
C ILE A 12 23.06 3.02 55.90
N PRO A 13 23.63 2.13 55.06
CA PRO A 13 24.30 2.59 53.85
C PRO A 13 23.26 3.09 52.85
N ALA A 14 23.43 4.32 52.42
CA ALA A 14 22.67 4.90 51.32
C ALA A 14 23.06 4.15 50.00
N CYS A 15 22.27 3.19 49.64
CA CYS A 15 22.30 2.60 48.29
C CYS A 15 21.75 3.63 47.32
N GLY A 16 22.65 4.28 46.59
CA GLY A 16 22.30 5.13 45.45
C GLY A 16 21.68 4.26 44.37
N VAL A 17 20.39 4.42 44.20
CA VAL A 17 19.67 3.85 43.04
C VAL A 17 20.03 4.73 41.83
N PHE A 18 21.04 4.33 41.07
CA PHE A 18 21.24 4.84 39.73
C PHE A 18 20.10 4.34 38.85
N ALA A 19 19.07 5.12 38.72
CA ALA A 19 18.05 4.93 37.67
C ALA A 19 18.73 5.22 36.31
N VAL A 20 19.23 4.18 35.67
CA VAL A 20 19.60 4.22 34.28
C VAL A 20 18.31 4.34 33.48
N LEU A 21 17.93 5.57 33.15
CA LEU A 21 16.94 5.86 32.12
C LEU A 21 17.52 5.39 30.77
N ALA A 22 17.28 4.13 30.44
CA ALA A 22 17.44 3.62 29.09
C ALA A 22 16.39 4.36 28.23
N ALA A 23 16.80 5.47 27.62
CA ALA A 23 16.06 6.09 26.54
C ALA A 23 16.02 5.06 25.41
N VAL A 24 14.94 4.30 25.35
CA VAL A 24 14.60 3.48 24.18
C VAL A 24 14.26 4.48 23.08
N THR A 25 15.27 4.91 22.35
CA THR A 25 15.10 5.58 21.07
C THR A 25 14.43 4.53 20.17
N TRP A 26 13.12 4.63 20.03
CA TRP A 26 12.41 3.99 18.94
C TRP A 26 12.95 4.63 17.66
N GLN A 27 14.08 4.13 17.19
CA GLN A 27 14.48 4.34 15.81
C GLN A 27 13.37 3.66 15.00
N ASN A 28 12.42 4.46 14.57
CA ASN A 28 11.60 4.13 13.43
C ASN A 28 12.63 3.85 12.31
N ALA A 29 13.03 2.59 12.19
CA ALA A 29 13.64 2.10 10.98
C ALA A 29 12.56 2.29 9.91
N VAL A 30 12.58 3.46 9.29
CA VAL A 30 11.93 3.68 8.00
C VAL A 30 12.59 2.61 7.16
N ALA A 31 11.86 1.53 6.92
CA ALA A 31 12.29 0.48 6.02
C ALA A 31 12.67 1.21 4.75
N GLN A 32 13.99 1.33 4.51
CA GLN A 32 14.49 1.99 3.32
C GLN A 32 13.90 1.22 2.18
N SER A 33 12.95 1.83 1.49
CA SER A 33 12.29 1.18 0.38
C SER A 33 13.38 0.74 -0.58
N ARG A 34 13.42 -0.55 -0.91
CA ARG A 34 14.42 -1.12 -1.81
C ARG A 34 14.49 -0.38 -3.15
N PHE A 35 13.39 0.30 -3.49
CA PHE A 35 13.21 1.01 -4.76
C PHE A 35 12.63 2.41 -4.50
N PRO A 36 13.50 3.43 -4.34
CA PRO A 36 13.04 4.81 -4.28
C PRO A 36 12.47 5.23 -5.65
N ILE A 37 11.32 5.90 -5.64
CA ILE A 37 10.57 6.27 -6.84
C ILE A 37 10.57 7.78 -6.97
N ARG A 38 10.89 8.31 -8.15
CA ARG A 38 10.80 9.73 -8.49
C ARG A 38 9.57 10.05 -9.34
N ASN A 39 9.23 9.13 -10.23
CA ASN A 39 8.17 9.34 -11.20
C ASN A 39 7.40 8.03 -11.44
N ILE A 40 6.12 8.15 -11.74
CA ILE A 40 5.25 7.04 -12.09
C ILE A 40 4.73 7.27 -13.49
N GLN A 41 4.89 6.26 -14.35
CA GLN A 41 4.37 6.25 -15.71
C GLN A 41 3.43 5.06 -15.88
N VAL A 42 2.27 5.31 -16.47
CA VAL A 42 1.26 4.26 -16.74
C VAL A 42 1.12 4.08 -18.23
N ASP A 43 1.35 2.86 -18.70
CA ASP A 43 1.16 2.45 -20.09
C ASP A 43 -0.10 1.56 -20.19
N VAL A 44 -1.10 2.05 -20.89
CA VAL A 44 -2.35 1.35 -21.16
C VAL A 44 -2.54 0.99 -22.63
N ALA A 45 -1.49 1.09 -23.46
CA ALA A 45 -1.58 0.79 -24.89
C ALA A 45 -2.05 -0.66 -25.14
N PRO A 46 -1.52 -1.69 -24.46
CA PRO A 46 -2.02 -3.06 -24.64
C PRO A 46 -3.48 -3.22 -24.19
N LEU A 47 -3.85 -2.57 -23.06
CA LEU A 47 -5.21 -2.61 -22.57
C LEU A 47 -6.19 -1.95 -23.56
N ARG A 48 -5.82 -0.82 -24.16
CA ARG A 48 -6.66 -0.11 -25.15
C ARG A 48 -6.92 -0.97 -26.37
N ALA A 49 -5.92 -1.72 -26.84
CA ALA A 49 -6.07 -2.64 -27.95
C ALA A 49 -7.04 -3.79 -27.64
N ASN A 50 -7.10 -4.24 -26.37
CA ASN A 50 -7.87 -5.44 -25.98
C ASN A 50 -9.27 -5.10 -25.42
N ALA A 51 -9.40 -4.06 -24.60
CA ALA A 51 -10.63 -3.76 -23.85
C ALA A 51 -11.39 -2.51 -24.38
N GLY A 52 -10.78 -1.79 -25.33
CA GLY A 52 -11.36 -0.57 -25.88
C GLY A 52 -11.15 0.68 -25.03
N ASP A 53 -11.59 1.81 -25.57
CA ASP A 53 -11.20 3.13 -25.11
C ASP A 53 -11.79 3.56 -23.74
N PRO A 54 -13.06 3.36 -23.41
CA PRO A 54 -13.56 3.84 -22.13
C PRO A 54 -12.79 3.23 -20.95
N THR A 55 -12.56 1.92 -20.96
CA THR A 55 -11.87 1.20 -19.89
C THR A 55 -10.41 1.63 -19.76
N ALA A 56 -9.69 1.71 -20.88
CA ALA A 56 -8.29 2.15 -20.89
C ALA A 56 -8.14 3.60 -20.40
N SER A 57 -9.07 4.49 -20.77
CA SER A 57 -9.07 5.87 -20.31
C SER A 57 -9.31 6.00 -18.83
N TRP A 58 -10.22 5.22 -18.23
CA TRP A 58 -10.43 5.19 -16.78
C TRP A 58 -9.19 4.73 -16.02
N VAL A 59 -8.50 3.70 -16.53
CA VAL A 59 -7.24 3.25 -15.96
C VAL A 59 -6.15 4.32 -16.07
N GLN A 60 -6.00 4.93 -17.24
CA GLN A 60 -4.99 5.95 -17.49
C GLN A 60 -5.17 7.19 -16.60
N GLN A 61 -6.41 7.57 -16.31
CA GLN A 61 -6.73 8.70 -15.44
C GLN A 61 -6.60 8.37 -13.96
N GLY A 62 -7.05 7.19 -13.54
CA GLY A 62 -7.16 6.85 -12.11
C GLY A 62 -5.91 6.20 -11.51
N LEU A 63 -5.17 5.41 -12.28
CA LEU A 63 -4.05 4.62 -11.73
C LEU A 63 -2.87 5.46 -11.24
N PRO A 64 -2.45 6.56 -11.90
CA PRO A 64 -1.34 7.39 -11.42
C PRO A 64 -1.58 7.96 -10.02
N ASP A 65 -2.79 8.45 -9.76
CA ASP A 65 -3.16 9.03 -8.47
C ASP A 65 -3.19 7.96 -7.37
N GLN A 66 -3.77 6.81 -7.64
CA GLN A 66 -3.81 5.67 -6.71
C GLN A 66 -2.40 5.17 -6.36
N LEU A 67 -1.52 5.07 -7.35
CA LEU A 67 -0.12 4.68 -7.14
C LEU A 67 0.65 5.74 -6.35
N THR A 68 0.45 7.01 -6.67
CA THR A 68 1.10 8.12 -5.93
C THR A 68 0.70 8.11 -4.46
N GLN A 69 -0.56 7.88 -4.16
CA GLN A 69 -1.05 7.77 -2.79
C GLN A 69 -0.47 6.53 -2.09
N ALA A 70 -0.55 5.37 -2.73
CA ALA A 70 -0.08 4.10 -2.15
C ALA A 70 1.44 4.08 -1.93
N LEU A 71 2.21 4.78 -2.76
CA LEU A 71 3.67 4.82 -2.74
C LEU A 71 4.23 6.13 -2.15
N ALA A 72 3.40 6.96 -1.51
CA ALA A 72 3.81 8.27 -0.99
C ALA A 72 5.07 8.20 -0.11
N GLY A 73 5.19 7.17 0.75
CA GLY A 73 6.36 6.94 1.59
C GLY A 73 7.64 6.54 0.86
N ARG A 74 7.57 6.28 -0.45
CA ARG A 74 8.70 5.87 -1.30
C ARG A 74 9.07 6.91 -2.34
N MET A 75 8.29 7.98 -2.43
CA MET A 75 8.55 9.07 -3.37
C MET A 75 9.76 9.90 -2.93
N THR A 76 10.73 10.05 -3.82
CA THR A 76 11.96 10.80 -3.54
C THR A 76 12.53 11.41 -4.82
N PRO A 77 13.12 12.62 -4.77
CA PRO A 77 13.72 13.28 -5.95
C PRO A 77 14.83 12.46 -6.62
N ARG A 78 15.50 11.60 -5.86
CA ARG A 78 16.64 10.78 -6.33
C ARG A 78 16.22 9.36 -6.77
N GLY A 79 14.93 9.06 -6.77
CA GLY A 79 14.40 7.76 -7.15
C GLY A 79 14.43 7.49 -8.66
N GLY A 80 14.08 6.26 -9.03
CA GLY A 80 13.87 5.83 -10.41
C GLY A 80 12.46 6.16 -10.93
N THR A 81 12.21 5.83 -12.20
CA THR A 81 10.88 5.85 -12.76
C THR A 81 10.25 4.47 -12.62
N LEU A 82 9.09 4.41 -12.01
CA LEU A 82 8.24 3.23 -11.98
C LEU A 82 7.34 3.26 -13.23
N VAL A 83 7.49 2.28 -14.09
CA VAL A 83 6.62 2.10 -15.26
C VAL A 83 5.65 0.97 -14.96
N VAL A 84 4.35 1.26 -15.01
CA VAL A 84 3.27 0.28 -14.81
C VAL A 84 2.54 0.10 -16.12
N ARG A 85 2.73 -1.05 -16.75
CA ARG A 85 2.02 -1.44 -17.97
C ARG A 85 0.85 -2.34 -17.61
N ILE A 86 -0.33 -1.98 -18.09
CA ILE A 86 -1.55 -2.77 -17.90
C ILE A 86 -1.84 -3.54 -19.20
N ASP A 87 -1.81 -4.85 -19.10
CA ASP A 87 -1.99 -5.73 -20.25
C ASP A 87 -3.45 -6.12 -20.46
N SER A 88 -4.19 -6.37 -19.37
CA SER A 88 -5.60 -6.74 -19.46
C SER A 88 -6.43 -6.27 -18.27
N LEU A 89 -7.70 -6.05 -18.52
CA LEU A 89 -8.72 -5.81 -17.52
C LEU A 89 -10.01 -6.49 -17.96
N THR A 90 -10.59 -7.32 -17.09
CA THR A 90 -11.85 -8.02 -17.36
C THR A 90 -12.81 -7.75 -16.23
N LEU A 91 -13.98 -7.21 -16.58
CA LEU A 91 -15.11 -7.08 -15.67
C LEU A 91 -16.00 -8.30 -15.82
N GLY A 92 -16.20 -9.03 -14.73
CA GLY A 92 -17.01 -10.24 -14.73
C GLY A 92 -18.50 -9.96 -15.08
N PRO A 93 -19.22 -10.99 -15.54
CA PRO A 93 -20.61 -10.85 -15.97
C PRO A 93 -21.52 -10.47 -14.80
N ARG A 94 -22.52 -9.63 -15.09
CA ARG A 94 -23.51 -9.16 -14.10
C ARG A 94 -24.72 -10.10 -13.93
N LYS A 95 -24.59 -11.34 -14.37
CA LYS A 95 -25.71 -12.31 -14.33
C LYS A 95 -25.98 -12.90 -12.94
N HIS A 96 -25.05 -12.69 -12.00
CA HIS A 96 -25.14 -13.21 -10.64
C HIS A 96 -25.15 -12.05 -9.63
N SER A 97 -25.47 -12.35 -8.38
CA SER A 97 -25.43 -11.36 -7.29
C SER A 97 -24.03 -10.81 -7.00
N TRP A 98 -23.00 -11.35 -7.62
CA TRP A 98 -21.61 -10.92 -7.55
C TRP A 98 -20.89 -11.17 -8.87
N ALA A 99 -19.84 -10.41 -9.11
CA ALA A 99 -18.93 -10.56 -10.23
C ALA A 99 -17.48 -10.59 -9.75
N MET A 100 -16.62 -11.30 -10.48
CA MET A 100 -15.18 -11.31 -10.26
C MET A 100 -14.51 -10.46 -11.33
N ASP A 101 -13.82 -9.41 -10.91
CA ASP A 101 -13.11 -8.51 -11.78
C ASP A 101 -11.62 -8.75 -11.66
N ASN A 102 -10.91 -8.69 -12.76
CA ASN A 102 -9.48 -8.96 -12.82
C ASN A 102 -8.75 -7.87 -13.58
N ILE A 103 -7.56 -7.52 -13.12
CA ILE A 103 -6.60 -6.68 -13.82
C ILE A 103 -5.23 -7.34 -13.76
N SER A 104 -4.48 -7.27 -14.86
CA SER A 104 -3.10 -7.76 -14.91
C SER A 104 -2.19 -6.85 -15.71
N GLY A 105 -0.90 -6.91 -15.39
CA GLY A 105 0.12 -6.09 -16.02
C GLY A 105 1.52 -6.40 -15.48
N VAL A 106 2.44 -5.47 -15.70
CA VAL A 106 3.82 -5.55 -15.24
C VAL A 106 4.27 -4.19 -14.70
N ALA A 107 4.85 -4.17 -13.52
CA ALA A 107 5.59 -3.02 -13.01
C ALA A 107 7.08 -3.18 -13.28
N THR A 108 7.74 -2.10 -13.69
CA THR A 108 9.19 -2.08 -13.97
C THR A 108 9.83 -0.88 -13.29
N ILE A 109 10.88 -1.11 -12.51
CA ILE A 109 11.72 -0.07 -11.92
C ILE A 109 13.18 -0.54 -11.90
N GLY A 110 14.12 0.30 -12.34
CA GLY A 110 15.55 -0.05 -12.34
C GLY A 110 15.90 -1.32 -13.13
N GLY A 111 15.11 -1.67 -14.16
CA GLY A 111 15.30 -2.89 -14.98
C GLY A 111 14.68 -4.15 -14.36
N MET A 112 14.22 -4.11 -13.13
CA MET A 112 13.51 -5.23 -12.52
C MET A 112 12.03 -5.18 -12.86
N GLN A 113 11.42 -6.36 -13.03
CA GLN A 113 10.03 -6.51 -13.41
C GLN A 113 9.26 -7.32 -12.37
N TRP A 114 8.06 -6.85 -12.04
CA TRP A 114 7.12 -7.52 -11.17
C TRP A 114 5.81 -7.76 -11.92
N PRO A 115 5.36 -9.01 -12.02
CA PRO A 115 4.04 -9.29 -12.56
C PRO A 115 2.98 -8.74 -11.60
N LEU A 116 2.02 -8.03 -12.15
CA LEU A 116 0.92 -7.45 -11.40
C LEU A 116 -0.35 -8.24 -11.68
N ARG A 117 -1.06 -8.55 -10.62
CA ARG A 117 -2.40 -9.13 -10.71
C ARG A 117 -3.23 -8.72 -9.52
N ALA A 118 -4.42 -8.18 -9.78
CA ALA A 118 -5.40 -7.96 -8.74
C ALA A 118 -6.75 -8.51 -9.17
N THR A 119 -7.50 -9.01 -8.20
CA THR A 119 -8.84 -9.52 -8.37
C THR A 119 -9.72 -8.91 -7.30
N THR A 120 -10.87 -8.39 -7.70
CA THR A 120 -11.89 -7.89 -6.77
C THR A 120 -13.20 -8.63 -6.97
N ARG A 121 -13.96 -8.71 -5.88
CA ARG A 121 -15.32 -9.25 -5.90
C ARG A 121 -16.29 -8.07 -5.78
N TYR A 122 -17.11 -7.89 -6.79
CA TYR A 122 -18.10 -6.84 -6.85
C TYR A 122 -19.49 -7.41 -6.62
N GLN A 123 -20.25 -6.80 -5.72
CA GLN A 123 -21.66 -7.17 -5.51
C GLN A 123 -22.53 -6.40 -6.49
N VAL A 124 -23.25 -7.12 -7.33
CA VAL A 124 -24.14 -6.54 -8.33
C VAL A 124 -25.47 -6.18 -7.68
N SER A 125 -25.90 -4.94 -7.83
CA SER A 125 -27.22 -4.45 -7.38
C SER A 125 -28.16 -4.21 -8.56
N ALA A 126 -29.46 -4.03 -8.28
CA ALA A 126 -30.42 -3.67 -9.31
C ALA A 126 -30.14 -2.32 -9.97
N ILE A 127 -29.56 -1.38 -9.23
CA ILE A 127 -29.14 -0.05 -9.74
C ILE A 127 -28.06 -0.19 -10.78
N ASP A 128 -27.11 -1.13 -10.58
CA ASP A 128 -26.02 -1.36 -11.52
C ASP A 128 -26.47 -1.80 -12.90
N GLN A 129 -27.67 -2.36 -13.01
CA GLN A 129 -28.26 -2.78 -14.30
C GLN A 129 -28.75 -1.60 -15.12
N THR A 130 -29.15 -0.50 -14.48
CA THR A 130 -29.63 0.72 -15.14
C THR A 130 -28.51 1.73 -15.37
N MET A 131 -27.46 1.73 -14.53
CA MET A 131 -26.32 2.65 -14.60
C MET A 131 -25.04 1.88 -14.93
N VAL A 132 -25.04 1.20 -16.06
CA VAL A 132 -23.98 0.25 -16.44
C VAL A 132 -22.61 0.89 -16.52
N GLU A 133 -22.50 2.08 -17.11
CA GLU A 133 -21.22 2.75 -17.29
C GLU A 133 -20.61 3.21 -15.96
N GLU A 134 -21.42 3.86 -15.11
CA GLU A 134 -20.96 4.31 -13.80
C GLU A 134 -20.56 3.13 -12.90
N SER A 135 -21.34 2.08 -12.91
CA SER A 135 -21.02 0.86 -12.19
C SER A 135 -19.71 0.22 -12.70
N ASN A 136 -19.45 0.19 -14.00
CA ASN A 136 -18.18 -0.29 -14.55
C ASN A 136 -17.02 0.60 -14.11
N ARG A 137 -17.18 1.91 -14.11
CA ARG A 137 -16.16 2.86 -13.66
C ARG A 137 -15.82 2.64 -12.19
N GLN A 138 -16.81 2.45 -11.32
CA GLN A 138 -16.60 2.12 -9.91
C GLN A 138 -15.84 0.80 -9.73
N ARG A 139 -16.19 -0.24 -10.49
CA ARG A 139 -15.50 -1.53 -10.48
C ARG A 139 -14.03 -1.39 -10.89
N VAL A 140 -13.74 -0.61 -11.94
CA VAL A 140 -12.37 -0.29 -12.35
C VAL A 140 -11.64 0.42 -11.21
N THR A 141 -12.24 1.42 -10.58
CA THR A 141 -11.62 2.13 -9.45
C THR A 141 -11.24 1.19 -8.31
N GLN A 142 -12.10 0.24 -7.94
CA GLN A 142 -11.80 -0.75 -6.91
C GLN A 142 -10.62 -1.67 -7.31
N LEU A 143 -10.56 -2.08 -8.59
CA LEU A 143 -9.41 -2.84 -9.10
C LEU A 143 -8.10 -2.06 -9.01
N LEU A 144 -8.12 -0.76 -9.35
CA LEU A 144 -6.94 0.10 -9.28
C LEU A 144 -6.47 0.28 -7.84
N GLN A 145 -7.38 0.44 -6.89
CA GLN A 145 -7.06 0.50 -5.46
C GLN A 145 -6.40 -0.80 -4.99
N ALA A 146 -6.98 -1.95 -5.33
CA ALA A 146 -6.42 -3.24 -4.97
C ALA A 146 -5.02 -3.44 -5.59
N LEU A 147 -4.85 -3.12 -6.87
CA LEU A 147 -3.57 -3.23 -7.57
C LEU A 147 -2.49 -2.34 -6.92
N SER A 148 -2.83 -1.08 -6.63
CA SER A 148 -1.91 -0.12 -6.01
C SER A 148 -1.50 -0.54 -4.60
N TYR A 149 -2.43 -1.07 -3.82
CA TYR A 149 -2.16 -1.61 -2.49
C TYR A 149 -1.17 -2.79 -2.54
N TRP A 150 -1.41 -3.75 -3.44
CA TRP A 150 -0.54 -4.91 -3.60
C TRP A 150 0.85 -4.53 -4.10
N LEU A 151 0.92 -3.65 -5.09
CA LEU A 151 2.20 -3.17 -5.60
C LEU A 151 3.01 -2.43 -4.51
N ALA A 152 2.36 -1.60 -3.69
CA ALA A 152 3.03 -0.91 -2.60
C ALA A 152 3.57 -1.87 -1.53
N ARG A 153 2.96 -3.03 -1.35
CA ARG A 153 3.42 -4.05 -0.42
C ARG A 153 4.58 -4.87 -0.98
N ASP A 154 4.55 -5.17 -2.27
CA ASP A 154 5.48 -6.13 -2.90
C ASP A 154 6.78 -5.46 -3.40
N LEU A 155 6.79 -4.12 -3.60
CA LEU A 155 7.99 -3.31 -3.87
C LEU A 155 8.78 -3.02 -2.59
#